data_8efa9ce8d4b5a007dfc0dfedc5abcbc9
#
_entry.id   8efa9ce8d4b5a007dfc0dfedc5abcbc9
#
_cell.length_a   1.000
_cell.length_b   1.000
_cell.length_c   1.000
_cell.angle_alpha   90.00
_cell.angle_beta   90.00
_cell.angle_gamma   90.00
#
_symmetry.space_group_name_H-M   'P 1'
#
loop_
_entity.id
_entity.type
_entity.pdbx_description
1 polymer ?
#
loop_
_entity_poly.entity_id
_entity_poly.type
_entity_poly.pdbx_seq_one_letter_code
_entity_poly.pdbx_strand_id
1 'polypeptide(L)'
;MSYPILDMINGIQDLMALDEKQLPALCEELRAFLIEHVSKTGGHLASSLGAVDLIVAMHYVFDSPNDKLIFDVGHQSYAHKILTGRKDAFDTLRQENGISGFPKFSESEHDVFNTGHASTAISAALGLARAMRLNGDRHMAVALVGDGAMTGGLSFEALDDAGQDRLPLLIVLNDNQMSISKNVGGLKNSLTLMRTNRTYNAFKRWLTGVLETSRFGKYLSRHMEHFKNRAKRFLAPNLPFEEFGILYLGPVDGHDVRKVVKYLRRCKELNKPMILHAITTKGKGYPFAVDNPEKFHGIAPFEVMTGKVSPERQKTCSELFGETMIRLAKENEKLVAITAAMPTGTGLTAFAKEFPDRFFDVGIAEAHAVTMAAGLARGGLRPVVAVYSSFLQRAYDSLLHDVCLQNLPVVIALDRAGLVGSDGETHQGVFDPAFLSTMPNLAVYAPSSQKELAAMLEMAVSRKEPSVVRYPRGSLPDVPMKTKLYFGEWEIVEPMQKTVIVTHGTLLPLAKWIAKKNGVGLVNARFLQPMDEEILTYFRDNDIRVLVMEENTVSLGGKIASAINPCRVRSIALPTEPITHASVARQREKYGLTEESVTRTLNELMGEA
;
A
#
# COMPACT_ATOMS: atom_id res chain seq x y z
N MET A 1 -5.64 -27.18 -15.73
CA MET A 1 -7.02 -27.17 -16.32
C MET A 1 -6.90 -26.76 -17.79
N SER A 2 -7.90 -27.04 -18.64
CA SER A 2 -7.93 -26.51 -20.02
C SER A 2 -8.71 -25.19 -20.01
N TYR A 3 -8.22 -24.20 -20.72
CA TYR A 3 -8.81 -22.86 -20.82
C TYR A 3 -9.06 -22.53 -22.31
N PRO A 4 -10.09 -23.14 -22.96
CA PRO A 4 -10.24 -23.14 -24.41
C PRO A 4 -10.21 -21.76 -25.08
N ILE A 5 -10.74 -20.72 -24.45
CA ILE A 5 -10.74 -19.35 -24.98
C ILE A 5 -9.44 -18.63 -24.58
N LEU A 6 -9.05 -18.73 -23.31
CA LEU A 6 -7.85 -18.07 -22.81
C LEU A 6 -6.57 -18.61 -23.46
N ASP A 7 -6.53 -19.90 -23.82
CA ASP A 7 -5.38 -20.51 -24.49
C ASP A 7 -5.16 -19.97 -25.91
N MET A 8 -6.18 -19.38 -26.54
CA MET A 8 -6.08 -18.71 -27.83
C MET A 8 -5.56 -17.26 -27.71
N ILE A 9 -5.51 -16.70 -26.50
CA ILE A 9 -5.13 -15.29 -26.28
C ILE A 9 -3.65 -15.21 -25.91
N ASN A 10 -2.86 -14.61 -26.81
CA ASN A 10 -1.45 -14.31 -26.60
C ASN A 10 -1.20 -12.80 -26.43
N GLY A 11 -2.19 -11.96 -26.74
CA GLY A 11 -2.12 -10.52 -26.63
C GLY A 11 -3.48 -9.83 -26.85
N ILE A 12 -3.46 -8.52 -26.81
CA ILE A 12 -4.69 -7.69 -26.90
C ILE A 12 -5.41 -7.88 -28.23
N GLN A 13 -4.70 -8.09 -29.32
CA GLN A 13 -5.29 -8.26 -30.64
C GLN A 13 -6.17 -9.52 -30.72
N ASP A 14 -5.74 -10.61 -30.09
CA ASP A 14 -6.53 -11.85 -30.02
C ASP A 14 -7.81 -11.64 -29.21
N LEU A 15 -7.74 -10.90 -28.10
CA LEU A 15 -8.91 -10.52 -27.31
C LEU A 15 -9.91 -9.69 -28.15
N MET A 16 -9.43 -8.69 -28.86
CA MET A 16 -10.26 -7.79 -29.68
C MET A 16 -10.93 -8.52 -30.85
N ALA A 17 -10.37 -9.64 -31.30
CA ALA A 17 -10.93 -10.49 -32.36
C ALA A 17 -12.06 -11.42 -31.88
N LEU A 18 -12.28 -11.59 -30.57
CA LEU A 18 -13.35 -12.42 -30.04
C LEU A 18 -14.74 -11.85 -30.31
N ASP A 19 -15.74 -12.74 -30.48
CA ASP A 19 -17.17 -12.35 -30.42
C ASP A 19 -17.49 -11.94 -28.96
N GLU A 20 -18.24 -10.85 -28.79
CA GLU A 20 -18.71 -10.39 -27.47
C GLU A 20 -19.41 -11.48 -26.65
N LYS A 21 -20.01 -12.47 -27.31
CA LYS A 21 -20.65 -13.62 -26.64
C LYS A 21 -19.66 -14.54 -25.94
N GLN A 22 -18.38 -14.51 -26.31
CA GLN A 22 -17.31 -15.33 -25.71
C GLN A 22 -16.73 -14.66 -24.45
N LEU A 23 -16.88 -13.33 -24.28
CA LEU A 23 -16.29 -12.60 -23.18
C LEU A 23 -16.72 -13.11 -21.77
N PRO A 24 -17.98 -13.48 -21.52
CA PRO A 24 -18.33 -14.05 -20.22
C PRO A 24 -17.59 -15.35 -19.91
N ALA A 25 -17.42 -16.25 -20.88
CA ALA A 25 -16.68 -17.49 -20.69
C ALA A 25 -15.19 -17.23 -20.46
N LEU A 26 -14.58 -16.30 -21.21
CA LEU A 26 -13.21 -15.84 -20.96
C LEU A 26 -13.03 -15.30 -19.53
N CYS A 27 -13.98 -14.53 -19.01
CA CYS A 27 -13.89 -14.03 -17.64
C CYS A 27 -13.87 -15.17 -16.60
N GLU A 28 -14.64 -16.23 -16.81
CA GLU A 28 -14.64 -17.40 -15.91
C GLU A 28 -13.33 -18.21 -16.04
N GLU A 29 -12.79 -18.38 -17.24
CA GLU A 29 -11.49 -19.03 -17.46
C GLU A 29 -10.34 -18.24 -16.81
N LEU A 30 -10.34 -16.90 -16.93
CA LEU A 30 -9.37 -16.03 -16.25
C LEU A 30 -9.44 -16.17 -14.72
N ARG A 31 -10.64 -16.26 -14.13
CA ARG A 31 -10.79 -16.50 -12.70
C ARG A 31 -10.23 -17.85 -12.28
N ALA A 32 -10.56 -18.91 -13.02
CA ALA A 32 -10.04 -20.26 -12.74
C ALA A 32 -8.51 -20.30 -12.83
N PHE A 33 -7.93 -19.67 -13.86
CA PHE A 33 -6.48 -19.53 -14.03
C PHE A 33 -5.84 -18.79 -12.84
N LEU A 34 -6.42 -17.64 -12.44
CA LEU A 34 -5.91 -16.86 -11.31
C LEU A 34 -5.94 -17.65 -10.00
N ILE A 35 -7.02 -18.40 -9.73
CA ILE A 35 -7.11 -19.23 -8.51
C ILE A 35 -6.04 -20.33 -8.53
N GLU A 36 -5.84 -21.00 -9.66
CA GLU A 36 -4.85 -22.07 -9.81
C GLU A 36 -3.42 -21.54 -9.56
N HIS A 37 -3.03 -20.45 -10.24
CA HIS A 37 -1.64 -19.95 -10.17
C HIS A 37 -1.35 -19.20 -8.88
N VAL A 38 -2.24 -18.30 -8.42
CA VAL A 38 -2.04 -17.56 -7.17
C VAL A 38 -2.09 -18.48 -5.95
N SER A 39 -2.75 -19.64 -6.02
CA SER A 39 -2.68 -20.64 -4.94
C SER A 39 -1.27 -21.15 -4.70
N LYS A 40 -0.41 -21.19 -5.74
CA LYS A 40 0.98 -21.65 -5.70
C LYS A 40 1.96 -20.54 -5.29
N THR A 41 1.78 -19.34 -5.85
CA THR A 41 2.72 -18.22 -5.68
C THR A 41 2.36 -17.30 -4.51
N GLY A 42 1.11 -17.31 -4.07
CA GLY A 42 0.53 -16.23 -3.28
C GLY A 42 0.29 -14.98 -4.11
N GLY A 43 -0.41 -13.98 -3.55
CA GLY A 43 -0.65 -12.71 -4.23
C GLY A 43 -1.99 -12.06 -3.91
N HIS A 44 -2.40 -11.09 -4.72
CA HIS A 44 -3.61 -10.29 -4.54
C HIS A 44 -4.80 -10.95 -5.24
N LEU A 45 -5.35 -12.02 -4.63
CA LEU A 45 -6.37 -12.85 -5.30
C LEU A 45 -7.74 -12.18 -5.34
N ALA A 46 -8.29 -11.80 -4.18
CA ALA A 46 -9.67 -11.32 -4.10
C ALA A 46 -9.94 -10.07 -4.94
N SER A 47 -8.99 -9.13 -4.95
CA SER A 47 -9.08 -7.91 -5.73
C SER A 47 -9.01 -8.18 -7.23
N SER A 48 -8.12 -9.07 -7.66
CA SER A 48 -7.97 -9.47 -9.07
C SER A 48 -9.20 -10.20 -9.57
N LEU A 49 -9.75 -11.16 -8.81
CA LEU A 49 -10.98 -11.88 -9.17
C LEU A 49 -12.19 -10.94 -9.35
N GLY A 50 -12.31 -9.93 -8.48
CA GLY A 50 -13.40 -8.96 -8.56
C GLY A 50 -13.33 -8.02 -9.75
N ALA A 51 -12.15 -7.78 -10.32
CA ALA A 51 -11.93 -6.83 -11.40
C ALA A 51 -11.87 -7.45 -12.80
N VAL A 52 -11.92 -8.78 -12.94
CA VAL A 52 -11.73 -9.49 -14.22
C VAL A 52 -12.63 -8.93 -15.31
N ASP A 53 -13.94 -8.82 -15.08
CA ASP A 53 -14.90 -8.39 -16.11
C ASP A 53 -14.63 -6.95 -16.57
N LEU A 54 -14.27 -6.06 -15.64
CA LEU A 54 -13.94 -4.68 -15.94
C LEU A 54 -12.67 -4.60 -16.79
N ILE A 55 -11.64 -5.35 -16.45
CA ILE A 55 -10.36 -5.37 -17.16
C ILE A 55 -10.51 -5.96 -18.56
N VAL A 56 -11.24 -7.06 -18.71
CA VAL A 56 -11.57 -7.65 -20.02
C VAL A 56 -12.31 -6.62 -20.88
N ALA A 57 -13.36 -5.97 -20.34
CA ALA A 57 -14.11 -4.97 -21.07
C ALA A 57 -13.26 -3.74 -21.45
N MET A 58 -12.35 -3.29 -20.57
CA MET A 58 -11.44 -2.18 -20.87
C MET A 58 -10.52 -2.53 -22.03
N HIS A 59 -9.84 -3.68 -22.00
CA HIS A 59 -8.96 -4.11 -23.08
C HIS A 59 -9.69 -4.46 -24.39
N TYR A 60 -10.98 -4.83 -24.31
CA TYR A 60 -11.80 -5.06 -25.49
C TYR A 60 -12.25 -3.79 -26.21
N VAL A 61 -12.28 -2.65 -25.49
CA VAL A 61 -12.78 -1.36 -26.02
C VAL A 61 -11.66 -0.37 -26.32
N PHE A 62 -10.65 -0.33 -25.46
CA PHE A 62 -9.56 0.64 -25.56
C PHE A 62 -8.35 0.03 -26.26
N ASP A 63 -7.75 0.82 -27.15
CA ASP A 63 -6.56 0.45 -27.94
C ASP A 63 -5.28 0.63 -27.10
N SER A 64 -5.02 -0.31 -26.17
CA SER A 64 -3.80 -0.29 -25.37
C SER A 64 -2.61 -0.81 -26.19
N PRO A 65 -1.42 -0.15 -26.16
CA PRO A 65 -0.99 0.89 -25.22
C PRO A 65 -1.26 2.34 -25.69
N ASN A 66 -1.94 2.56 -26.83
CA ASN A 66 -2.22 3.89 -27.33
C ASN A 66 -3.19 4.63 -26.38
N ASP A 67 -4.37 4.07 -26.11
CA ASP A 67 -5.18 4.48 -24.96
C ASP A 67 -4.44 4.10 -23.66
N LYS A 68 -4.30 5.04 -22.71
CA LYS A 68 -3.48 4.87 -21.51
C LYS A 68 -4.30 4.29 -20.36
N LEU A 69 -4.12 2.98 -20.09
CA LEU A 69 -4.82 2.29 -18.98
C LEU A 69 -3.97 2.32 -17.72
N ILE A 70 -4.51 2.86 -16.62
CA ILE A 70 -3.84 2.99 -15.34
C ILE A 70 -4.66 2.30 -14.25
N PHE A 71 -4.00 1.55 -13.39
CA PHE A 71 -4.63 0.78 -12.31
C PHE A 71 -4.26 1.39 -10.96
N ASP A 72 -5.22 1.96 -10.24
CA ASP A 72 -4.96 2.50 -8.89
C ASP A 72 -4.54 1.37 -7.94
N VAL A 73 -3.50 1.58 -7.15
CA VAL A 73 -2.77 0.52 -6.43
C VAL A 73 -2.15 -0.51 -7.38
N GLY A 74 -2.91 -1.05 -8.31
CA GLY A 74 -2.49 -2.07 -9.26
C GLY A 74 -2.55 -3.51 -8.75
N HIS A 75 -2.99 -3.75 -7.52
CA HIS A 75 -3.15 -5.08 -6.94
C HIS A 75 -4.28 -5.92 -7.56
N GLN A 76 -5.14 -5.31 -8.38
CA GLN A 76 -6.20 -5.95 -9.15
C GLN A 76 -5.80 -6.25 -10.61
N SER A 77 -4.55 -5.98 -11.02
CA SER A 77 -4.12 -5.97 -12.43
C SER A 77 -3.75 -7.34 -13.01
N TYR A 78 -3.98 -8.44 -12.31
CA TYR A 78 -3.51 -9.75 -12.80
C TYR A 78 -4.14 -10.17 -14.13
N ALA A 79 -5.44 -9.92 -14.33
CA ALA A 79 -6.09 -10.14 -15.62
C ALA A 79 -5.47 -9.27 -16.74
N HIS A 80 -5.09 -8.03 -16.43
CA HIS A 80 -4.37 -7.17 -17.36
C HIS A 80 -3.01 -7.78 -17.77
N LYS A 81 -2.22 -8.29 -16.81
CA LYS A 81 -0.94 -8.95 -17.13
C LYS A 81 -1.13 -10.17 -18.03
N ILE A 82 -2.15 -10.99 -17.76
CA ILE A 82 -2.47 -12.17 -18.57
C ILE A 82 -2.81 -11.76 -20.00
N LEU A 83 -3.74 -10.80 -20.16
CA LEU A 83 -4.22 -10.36 -21.47
C LEU A 83 -3.16 -9.60 -22.29
N THR A 84 -2.11 -9.10 -21.65
CA THR A 84 -1.00 -8.40 -22.29
C THR A 84 0.25 -9.27 -22.48
N GLY A 85 0.06 -10.59 -22.62
CA GLY A 85 1.10 -11.52 -23.06
C GLY A 85 2.00 -12.10 -21.96
N ARG A 86 1.64 -11.91 -20.67
CA ARG A 86 2.43 -12.44 -19.54
C ARG A 86 1.82 -13.69 -18.89
N LYS A 87 0.88 -14.36 -19.57
CA LYS A 87 0.20 -15.57 -19.08
C LYS A 87 1.20 -16.66 -18.65
N ASP A 88 2.17 -16.99 -19.50
CA ASP A 88 3.11 -18.07 -19.28
C ASP A 88 4.12 -17.80 -18.15
N ALA A 89 4.30 -16.53 -17.79
CA ALA A 89 5.17 -16.13 -16.68
C ALA A 89 4.49 -16.15 -15.31
N PHE A 90 3.21 -16.54 -15.22
CA PHE A 90 2.42 -16.40 -13.99
C PHE A 90 2.89 -17.29 -12.83
N ASP A 91 3.57 -18.40 -13.12
CA ASP A 91 4.20 -19.23 -12.07
C ASP A 91 5.41 -18.55 -11.40
N THR A 92 5.89 -17.43 -11.96
CA THR A 92 6.97 -16.60 -11.38
C THR A 92 6.47 -15.33 -10.69
N LEU A 93 5.14 -15.19 -10.52
CA LEU A 93 4.52 -14.01 -9.93
C LEU A 93 5.10 -13.72 -8.55
N ARG A 94 5.62 -12.48 -8.34
CA ARG A 94 6.20 -11.99 -7.09
C ARG A 94 7.46 -12.76 -6.62
N GLN A 95 8.10 -13.53 -7.50
CA GLN A 95 9.36 -14.23 -7.24
C GLN A 95 10.53 -13.49 -7.88
N GLU A 96 11.75 -13.70 -7.37
CA GLU A 96 12.96 -13.08 -7.89
C GLU A 96 13.08 -13.34 -9.41
N ASN A 97 13.35 -12.29 -10.18
CA ASN A 97 13.41 -12.29 -11.65
C ASN A 97 12.10 -12.68 -12.36
N GLY A 98 10.99 -12.79 -11.63
CA GLY A 98 9.66 -13.04 -12.18
C GLY A 98 8.86 -11.76 -12.38
N ILE A 99 7.56 -11.92 -12.67
CA ILE A 99 6.66 -10.77 -12.85
C ILE A 99 6.25 -10.16 -11.50
N SER A 100 6.16 -8.82 -11.49
CA SER A 100 5.72 -8.04 -10.32
C SER A 100 4.26 -8.29 -9.98
N GLY A 101 3.90 -8.15 -8.71
CA GLY A 101 2.51 -8.13 -8.24
C GLY A 101 1.73 -6.86 -8.60
N PHE A 102 2.38 -5.87 -9.25
CA PHE A 102 1.82 -4.59 -9.66
C PHE A 102 2.20 -4.28 -11.11
N PRO A 103 1.50 -3.36 -11.80
CA PRO A 103 1.92 -2.85 -13.10
C PRO A 103 3.32 -2.23 -13.04
N LYS A 104 4.14 -2.56 -14.04
CA LYS A 104 5.52 -2.10 -14.12
C LYS A 104 5.91 -1.87 -15.58
N PHE A 105 6.21 -0.63 -15.97
CA PHE A 105 6.51 -0.25 -17.36
C PHE A 105 7.73 -0.99 -17.94
N SER A 106 8.64 -1.48 -17.10
CA SER A 106 9.77 -2.30 -17.56
C SER A 106 9.38 -3.75 -17.92
N GLU A 107 8.16 -4.20 -17.59
CA GLU A 107 7.65 -5.52 -17.95
C GLU A 107 6.83 -5.52 -19.25
N SER A 108 6.15 -4.41 -19.55
CA SER A 108 5.26 -4.32 -20.71
C SER A 108 4.99 -2.87 -21.09
N GLU A 109 4.90 -2.57 -22.38
CA GLU A 109 4.47 -1.27 -22.90
C GLU A 109 3.01 -0.92 -22.52
N HIS A 110 2.20 -1.92 -22.18
CA HIS A 110 0.84 -1.74 -21.70
C HIS A 110 0.78 -1.25 -20.24
N ASP A 111 1.85 -1.38 -19.47
CA ASP A 111 1.99 -0.85 -18.11
C ASP A 111 2.48 0.59 -18.15
N VAL A 112 1.62 1.52 -18.53
CA VAL A 112 1.99 2.92 -18.83
C VAL A 112 2.43 3.74 -17.62
N PHE A 113 2.17 3.24 -16.42
CA PHE A 113 2.54 3.87 -15.15
C PHE A 113 2.76 2.83 -14.05
N ASN A 114 3.90 2.90 -13.36
CA ASN A 114 4.15 2.03 -12.20
C ASN A 114 3.21 2.40 -11.06
N THR A 115 2.53 1.43 -10.51
CA THR A 115 1.63 1.63 -9.36
C THR A 115 2.00 0.72 -8.19
N GLY A 116 1.37 0.90 -7.05
CA GLY A 116 1.62 0.17 -5.81
C GLY A 116 0.92 0.84 -4.62
N HIS A 117 0.83 2.18 -4.66
CA HIS A 117 0.14 2.99 -3.65
C HIS A 117 -1.20 3.49 -4.17
N ALA A 118 -2.20 3.58 -3.28
CA ALA A 118 -3.55 4.02 -3.63
C ALA A 118 -3.64 5.52 -3.95
N SER A 119 -4.72 5.91 -4.62
CA SER A 119 -5.16 7.29 -4.87
C SER A 119 -4.31 8.08 -5.88
N THR A 120 -3.38 7.43 -6.60
CA THR A 120 -2.47 8.11 -7.55
C THR A 120 -2.97 8.08 -8.99
N ALA A 121 -3.83 7.11 -9.34
CA ALA A 121 -4.17 6.83 -10.74
C ALA A 121 -4.92 7.96 -11.44
N ILE A 122 -5.78 8.70 -10.74
CA ILE A 122 -6.53 9.83 -11.34
C ILE A 122 -5.57 10.96 -11.72
N SER A 123 -4.65 11.34 -10.81
CA SER A 123 -3.62 12.35 -11.09
C SER A 123 -2.72 11.94 -12.24
N ALA A 124 -2.25 10.68 -12.26
CA ALA A 124 -1.41 10.16 -13.33
C ALA A 124 -2.15 10.15 -14.68
N ALA A 125 -3.42 9.72 -14.70
CA ALA A 125 -4.26 9.72 -15.90
C ALA A 125 -4.53 11.14 -16.40
N LEU A 126 -4.78 12.10 -15.53
CA LEU A 126 -4.96 13.52 -15.88
C LEU A 126 -3.68 14.09 -16.49
N GLY A 127 -2.51 13.79 -15.90
CA GLY A 127 -1.22 14.18 -16.46
C GLY A 127 -0.98 13.61 -17.86
N LEU A 128 -1.28 12.32 -18.06
CA LEU A 128 -1.18 11.67 -19.37
C LEU A 128 -2.18 12.27 -20.39
N ALA A 129 -3.43 12.53 -19.98
CA ALA A 129 -4.41 13.16 -20.86
C ALA A 129 -3.97 14.56 -21.31
N ARG A 130 -3.35 15.34 -20.42
CA ARG A 130 -2.75 16.65 -20.75
C ARG A 130 -1.57 16.52 -21.73
N ALA A 131 -0.67 15.57 -21.47
CA ALA A 131 0.47 15.30 -22.35
C ALA A 131 0.01 14.87 -23.74
N MET A 132 -0.95 13.94 -23.84
CA MET A 132 -1.54 13.52 -25.12
C MET A 132 -2.15 14.70 -25.87
N ARG A 133 -2.95 15.55 -25.21
CA ARG A 133 -3.52 16.76 -25.83
C ARG A 133 -2.44 17.68 -26.40
N LEU A 134 -1.38 17.95 -25.65
CA LEU A 134 -0.28 18.82 -26.07
C LEU A 134 0.51 18.25 -27.26
N ASN A 135 0.60 16.92 -27.33
CA ASN A 135 1.23 16.21 -28.44
C ASN A 135 0.30 15.99 -29.65
N GLY A 136 -0.94 16.48 -29.61
CA GLY A 136 -1.93 16.28 -30.69
C GLY A 136 -2.50 14.86 -30.74
N ASP A 137 -2.24 14.05 -29.74
CA ASP A 137 -2.77 12.69 -29.59
C ASP A 137 -4.24 12.73 -29.14
N ARG A 138 -5.09 11.91 -29.77
CA ARG A 138 -6.55 11.85 -29.55
C ARG A 138 -7.00 10.64 -28.74
N HIS A 139 -6.08 9.80 -28.29
CA HIS A 139 -6.39 8.66 -27.45
C HIS A 139 -6.89 9.09 -26.06
N MET A 140 -7.39 8.15 -25.30
CA MET A 140 -8.00 8.40 -23.98
C MET A 140 -7.11 7.91 -22.83
N ALA A 141 -7.09 8.64 -21.72
CA ALA A 141 -6.56 8.14 -20.46
C ALA A 141 -7.69 7.54 -19.63
N VAL A 142 -7.49 6.30 -19.14
CA VAL A 142 -8.47 5.53 -18.40
C VAL A 142 -7.87 5.05 -17.10
N ALA A 143 -8.45 5.45 -15.96
CA ALA A 143 -8.03 5.02 -14.63
C ALA A 143 -9.04 4.04 -14.04
N LEU A 144 -8.62 2.82 -13.71
CA LEU A 144 -9.40 1.89 -12.89
C LEU A 144 -9.12 2.15 -11.42
N VAL A 145 -10.10 2.64 -10.68
CA VAL A 145 -9.95 3.11 -9.30
C VAL A 145 -10.92 2.39 -8.38
N GLY A 146 -10.43 1.82 -7.29
CA GLY A 146 -11.28 1.24 -6.25
C GLY A 146 -11.96 2.32 -5.39
N ASP A 147 -13.15 2.01 -4.88
CA ASP A 147 -13.91 2.89 -4.00
C ASP A 147 -13.16 3.28 -2.71
N GLY A 148 -12.31 2.37 -2.18
CA GLY A 148 -11.39 2.68 -1.08
C GLY A 148 -10.34 3.72 -1.45
N ALA A 149 -9.77 3.66 -2.66
CA ALA A 149 -8.77 4.63 -3.12
C ALA A 149 -9.34 6.04 -3.36
N MET A 150 -10.65 6.12 -3.60
CA MET A 150 -11.36 7.41 -3.68
C MET A 150 -11.42 8.16 -2.35
N THR A 151 -11.12 7.53 -1.21
CA THR A 151 -11.10 8.21 0.10
C THR A 151 -9.83 9.03 0.35
N GLY A 152 -8.78 8.84 -0.44
CA GLY A 152 -7.54 9.59 -0.31
C GLY A 152 -7.64 11.02 -0.83
N GLY A 153 -7.00 11.97 -0.16
CA GLY A 153 -7.03 13.40 -0.53
C GLY A 153 -6.59 13.66 -1.96
N LEU A 154 -5.51 13.01 -2.41
CA LEU A 154 -5.00 13.14 -3.78
C LEU A 154 -6.04 12.79 -4.87
N SER A 155 -6.95 11.83 -4.60
CA SER A 155 -8.06 11.53 -5.52
C SER A 155 -9.04 12.72 -5.64
N PHE A 156 -9.35 13.41 -4.52
CA PHE A 156 -10.22 14.59 -4.54
C PHE A 156 -9.55 15.78 -5.22
N GLU A 157 -8.28 16.03 -4.95
CA GLU A 157 -7.47 17.06 -5.62
C GLU A 157 -7.46 16.84 -7.14
N ALA A 158 -7.25 15.60 -7.58
CA ALA A 158 -7.26 15.25 -8.99
C ALA A 158 -8.65 15.39 -9.64
N LEU A 159 -9.74 15.12 -8.92
CA LEU A 159 -11.11 15.31 -9.42
C LEU A 159 -11.45 16.79 -9.56
N ASP A 160 -11.06 17.62 -8.60
CA ASP A 160 -11.24 19.08 -8.65
C ASP A 160 -10.53 19.67 -9.87
N ASP A 161 -9.25 19.32 -10.04
CA ASP A 161 -8.43 19.77 -11.18
C ASP A 161 -8.96 19.23 -12.53
N ALA A 162 -9.40 17.97 -12.60
CA ALA A 162 -9.95 17.38 -13.82
C ALA A 162 -11.26 18.04 -14.28
N GLY A 163 -12.01 18.62 -13.35
CA GLY A 163 -13.24 19.32 -13.65
C GLY A 163 -13.08 20.62 -14.42
N GLN A 164 -11.90 21.23 -14.37
CA GLN A 164 -11.59 22.47 -15.09
C GLN A 164 -11.37 22.25 -16.59
N ASP A 165 -10.86 21.08 -16.97
CA ASP A 165 -10.47 20.73 -18.33
C ASP A 165 -11.51 19.81 -19.01
N ARG A 166 -11.70 19.93 -20.31
CA ARG A 166 -12.52 19.00 -21.12
C ARG A 166 -11.63 17.94 -21.79
N LEU A 167 -10.85 17.24 -20.98
CA LEU A 167 -9.92 16.22 -21.46
C LEU A 167 -10.58 14.85 -21.65
N PRO A 168 -10.07 14.01 -22.55
CA PRO A 168 -10.51 12.62 -22.71
C PRO A 168 -10.01 11.76 -21.53
N LEU A 169 -10.64 11.90 -20.38
CA LEU A 169 -10.33 11.19 -19.14
C LEU A 169 -11.51 10.36 -18.69
N LEU A 170 -11.32 9.06 -18.53
CA LEU A 170 -12.31 8.16 -17.95
C LEU A 170 -11.81 7.57 -16.63
N ILE A 171 -12.61 7.70 -15.58
CA ILE A 171 -12.43 7.03 -14.32
C ILE A 171 -13.43 5.87 -14.25
N VAL A 172 -12.94 4.64 -14.23
CA VAL A 172 -13.75 3.44 -13.99
C VAL A 172 -13.72 3.18 -12.48
N LEU A 173 -14.78 3.59 -11.79
CA LEU A 173 -14.91 3.40 -10.36
C LEU A 173 -15.41 1.99 -10.08
N ASN A 174 -14.54 1.16 -9.52
CA ASN A 174 -14.83 -0.21 -9.09
C ASN A 174 -15.33 -0.19 -7.64
N ASP A 175 -16.64 -0.17 -7.45
CA ASP A 175 -17.30 -0.15 -6.14
C ASP A 175 -17.62 -1.57 -5.67
N ASN A 176 -16.85 -2.09 -4.75
CA ASN A 176 -17.11 -3.35 -4.06
C ASN A 176 -17.32 -3.17 -2.54
N GLN A 177 -17.42 -1.92 -2.05
CA GLN A 177 -17.58 -1.51 -0.64
C GLN A 177 -16.41 -1.86 0.28
N MET A 178 -15.26 -2.19 -0.28
CA MET A 178 -14.10 -2.63 0.48
C MET A 178 -12.81 -2.01 -0.05
N SER A 179 -11.96 -1.59 0.89
CA SER A 179 -10.53 -1.45 0.70
C SER A 179 -9.82 -2.76 1.10
N ILE A 180 -8.86 -2.75 2.00
CA ILE A 180 -8.42 -3.97 2.72
C ILE A 180 -9.58 -4.43 3.62
N SER A 181 -10.12 -3.55 4.46
CA SER A 181 -11.33 -3.72 5.28
C SER A 181 -12.56 -3.05 4.64
N LYS A 182 -13.70 -3.07 5.33
CA LYS A 182 -14.91 -2.35 4.89
C LYS A 182 -14.64 -0.84 4.87
N ASN A 183 -15.01 -0.18 3.78
CA ASN A 183 -14.83 1.26 3.65
C ASN A 183 -15.54 2.04 4.76
N VAL A 184 -14.96 3.17 5.13
CA VAL A 184 -15.46 4.12 6.14
C VAL A 184 -15.70 5.50 5.52
N GLY A 185 -16.36 6.39 6.26
CA GLY A 185 -16.53 7.79 5.89
C GLY A 185 -17.76 8.14 5.06
N GLY A 186 -17.96 9.43 4.83
CA GLY A 186 -19.15 10.00 4.18
C GLY A 186 -19.29 9.62 2.71
N LEU A 187 -18.20 9.45 1.98
CA LEU A 187 -18.22 9.05 0.57
C LEU A 187 -18.88 7.67 0.39
N LYS A 188 -18.57 6.70 1.28
CA LYS A 188 -19.24 5.39 1.30
C LYS A 188 -20.76 5.53 1.39
N ASN A 189 -21.26 6.42 2.28
CA ASN A 189 -22.68 6.65 2.44
C ASN A 189 -23.30 7.22 1.17
N SER A 190 -22.62 8.17 0.51
CA SER A 190 -23.04 8.74 -0.76
C SER A 190 -23.12 7.67 -1.86
N LEU A 191 -22.10 6.84 -2.03
CA LEU A 191 -22.10 5.72 -3.00
C LEU A 191 -23.21 4.71 -2.70
N THR A 192 -23.45 4.39 -1.42
CA THR A 192 -24.52 3.49 -0.98
C THR A 192 -25.91 4.07 -1.32
N LEU A 193 -26.14 5.37 -1.09
CA LEU A 193 -27.39 6.03 -1.48
C LEU A 193 -27.64 5.96 -2.98
N MET A 194 -26.60 6.13 -3.81
CA MET A 194 -26.68 6.00 -5.26
C MET A 194 -27.11 4.58 -5.69
N ARG A 195 -26.63 3.55 -5.00
CA ARG A 195 -26.99 2.14 -5.28
C ARG A 195 -28.43 1.81 -4.91
N THR A 196 -28.94 2.35 -3.81
CA THR A 196 -30.22 1.97 -3.20
C THR A 196 -31.40 2.85 -3.63
N ASN A 197 -31.18 4.04 -4.18
CA ASN A 197 -32.24 4.98 -4.54
C ASN A 197 -33.04 4.47 -5.76
N ARG A 198 -34.22 3.90 -5.48
CA ARG A 198 -35.14 3.34 -6.49
C ARG A 198 -35.65 4.38 -7.49
N THR A 199 -35.91 5.61 -7.04
CA THR A 199 -36.41 6.71 -7.88
C THR A 199 -35.32 7.17 -8.88
N TYR A 200 -34.10 7.32 -8.42
CA TYR A 200 -32.94 7.62 -9.27
C TYR A 200 -32.70 6.52 -10.30
N ASN A 201 -32.72 5.27 -9.88
CA ASN A 201 -32.52 4.11 -10.76
C ASN A 201 -33.68 3.91 -11.76
N ALA A 202 -34.91 4.26 -11.39
CA ALA A 202 -36.06 4.23 -12.30
C ALA A 202 -35.99 5.35 -13.34
N PHE A 203 -35.72 6.58 -12.93
CA PHE A 203 -35.52 7.73 -13.83
C PHE A 203 -34.35 7.47 -14.81
N LYS A 204 -33.29 6.88 -14.35
CA LYS A 204 -32.14 6.51 -15.18
C LYS A 204 -32.50 5.43 -16.20
N ARG A 205 -33.22 4.38 -15.82
CA ARG A 205 -33.71 3.35 -16.76
C ARG A 205 -34.63 3.95 -17.82
N TRP A 206 -35.49 4.89 -17.45
CA TRP A 206 -36.31 5.63 -18.39
C TRP A 206 -35.46 6.46 -19.36
N LEU A 207 -34.43 7.18 -18.86
CA LEU A 207 -33.51 8.00 -19.65
C LEU A 207 -32.68 7.17 -20.62
N THR A 208 -32.16 6.00 -20.17
CA THR A 208 -31.43 5.07 -21.05
C THR A 208 -32.37 4.46 -22.09
N GLY A 209 -33.58 4.11 -21.76
CA GLY A 209 -34.60 3.62 -22.72
C GLY A 209 -34.93 4.64 -23.81
N VAL A 210 -35.07 5.91 -23.44
CA VAL A 210 -35.29 7.01 -24.41
C VAL A 210 -34.10 7.25 -25.32
N LEU A 211 -32.87 7.07 -24.82
CA LEU A 211 -31.61 7.21 -25.59
C LEU A 211 -31.35 6.00 -26.52
N GLU A 212 -31.90 4.85 -26.18
CA GLU A 212 -31.74 3.61 -26.97
C GLU A 212 -32.72 3.50 -28.15
N THR A 213 -33.89 4.18 -28.09
CA THR A 213 -35.01 3.90 -28.99
C THR A 213 -35.24 4.92 -30.12
N SER A 214 -34.50 6.01 -30.25
CA SER A 214 -34.82 6.96 -31.32
C SER A 214 -33.66 7.59 -32.06
N ARG A 215 -33.66 7.43 -33.40
CA ARG A 215 -32.98 8.32 -34.36
C ARG A 215 -33.43 9.81 -34.21
N PHE A 216 -34.50 10.07 -33.48
CA PHE A 216 -35.08 11.39 -33.17
C PHE A 216 -34.36 12.12 -32.03
N GLY A 217 -33.52 11.45 -31.24
CA GLY A 217 -32.85 12.02 -30.05
C GLY A 217 -31.83 13.11 -30.36
N LYS A 218 -31.29 13.17 -31.57
CA LYS A 218 -30.30 14.19 -31.94
C LYS A 218 -30.87 15.59 -32.11
N TYR A 219 -32.16 15.73 -32.45
CA TYR A 219 -32.77 17.05 -32.64
C TYR A 219 -33.39 17.63 -31.36
N LEU A 220 -33.81 16.78 -30.45
CA LEU A 220 -34.43 17.18 -29.18
C LEU A 220 -33.40 17.54 -28.10
N SER A 221 -32.13 17.15 -28.25
CA SER A 221 -31.09 17.28 -27.22
C SER A 221 -30.70 18.73 -26.88
N ARG A 222 -30.75 19.67 -27.84
CA ARG A 222 -30.31 21.05 -27.62
C ARG A 222 -31.25 21.89 -26.74
N HIS A 223 -32.55 21.67 -26.81
CA HIS A 223 -33.52 22.45 -26.01
C HIS A 223 -33.92 21.76 -24.71
N MET A 224 -33.69 20.46 -24.58
CA MET A 224 -33.98 19.70 -23.35
C MET A 224 -32.83 19.76 -22.31
N GLU A 225 -31.64 20.21 -22.65
CA GLU A 225 -30.54 20.28 -21.67
C GLU A 225 -30.86 21.21 -20.48
N HIS A 226 -31.47 22.36 -20.74
CA HIS A 226 -31.86 23.29 -19.66
C HIS A 226 -33.03 22.78 -18.82
N PHE A 227 -33.97 22.06 -19.40
CA PHE A 227 -35.10 21.46 -18.66
C PHE A 227 -34.70 20.20 -17.91
N LYS A 228 -33.80 19.39 -18.49
CA LYS A 228 -33.18 18.23 -17.84
C LYS A 228 -32.38 18.62 -16.58
N ASN A 229 -31.55 19.65 -16.66
CA ASN A 229 -30.73 20.10 -15.55
C ASN A 229 -31.58 20.65 -14.39
N ARG A 230 -32.73 21.27 -14.67
CA ARG A 230 -33.65 21.77 -13.65
C ARG A 230 -34.45 20.65 -12.98
N ALA A 231 -34.97 19.67 -13.76
CA ALA A 231 -35.66 18.52 -13.23
C ALA A 231 -34.72 17.55 -12.48
N LYS A 232 -33.48 17.41 -12.94
CA LYS A 232 -32.45 16.58 -12.30
C LYS A 232 -32.07 17.11 -10.91
N ARG A 233 -31.97 18.44 -10.73
CA ARG A 233 -31.71 19.08 -9.43
C ARG A 233 -32.80 18.84 -8.38
N PHE A 234 -34.03 18.61 -8.80
CA PHE A 234 -35.15 18.36 -7.87
C PHE A 234 -35.37 16.89 -7.53
N LEU A 235 -34.90 15.94 -8.37
CA LEU A 235 -35.22 14.52 -8.25
C LEU A 235 -34.04 13.60 -7.95
N ALA A 236 -32.81 14.09 -8.10
CA ALA A 236 -31.60 13.32 -7.79
C ALA A 236 -30.83 13.99 -6.64
N PRO A 237 -30.27 13.22 -5.70
CA PRO A 237 -29.28 13.78 -4.77
C PRO A 237 -28.13 14.36 -5.60
N ASN A 238 -27.68 15.58 -5.26
CA ASN A 238 -26.52 16.21 -5.90
C ASN A 238 -25.33 15.26 -5.78
N LEU A 239 -24.83 14.79 -6.92
CA LEU A 239 -23.66 13.93 -6.95
C LEU A 239 -22.42 14.82 -6.84
N PRO A 240 -21.54 14.62 -5.85
CA PRO A 240 -20.33 15.45 -5.70
C PRO A 240 -19.53 15.57 -7.00
N PHE A 241 -19.47 14.51 -7.79
CA PHE A 241 -18.70 14.47 -9.04
C PHE A 241 -19.25 15.38 -10.16
N GLU A 242 -20.58 15.53 -10.24
CA GLU A 242 -21.19 16.42 -11.24
C GLU A 242 -20.98 17.90 -10.89
N GLU A 243 -20.81 18.21 -9.60
CA GLU A 243 -20.46 19.56 -9.14
C GLU A 243 -19.02 19.95 -9.50
N PHE A 244 -18.12 18.97 -9.57
CA PHE A 244 -16.77 19.14 -10.14
C PHE A 244 -16.77 19.26 -11.68
N GLY A 245 -17.89 19.16 -12.37
CA GLY A 245 -17.96 19.21 -13.84
C GLY A 245 -17.66 17.87 -14.53
N ILE A 246 -17.58 16.77 -13.77
CA ILE A 246 -17.27 15.43 -14.26
C ILE A 246 -18.59 14.69 -14.51
N LEU A 247 -18.79 14.16 -15.73
CA LEU A 247 -19.98 13.41 -16.07
C LEU A 247 -20.01 12.06 -15.31
N TYR A 248 -21.08 11.82 -14.57
CA TYR A 248 -21.28 10.56 -13.90
C TYR A 248 -22.20 9.61 -14.69
N LEU A 249 -21.73 8.38 -14.91
CA LEU A 249 -22.45 7.28 -15.52
C LEU A 249 -22.47 6.08 -14.55
N GLY A 250 -23.62 5.55 -14.24
CA GLY A 250 -23.69 4.41 -13.32
C GLY A 250 -24.84 4.58 -12.32
N PRO A 251 -24.94 3.71 -11.32
CA PRO A 251 -24.18 2.47 -11.21
C PRO A 251 -24.57 1.43 -12.25
N VAL A 252 -23.60 0.62 -12.69
CA VAL A 252 -23.79 -0.51 -13.59
C VAL A 252 -23.35 -1.81 -12.90
N ASP A 253 -23.91 -2.94 -13.30
CA ASP A 253 -23.40 -4.25 -12.89
C ASP A 253 -22.03 -4.47 -13.56
N GLY A 254 -20.97 -4.44 -12.75
CA GLY A 254 -19.58 -4.60 -13.20
C GLY A 254 -19.24 -6.04 -13.60
N HIS A 255 -20.11 -7.01 -13.32
CA HIS A 255 -19.94 -8.41 -13.70
C HIS A 255 -20.69 -8.79 -14.99
N ASP A 256 -21.48 -7.90 -15.55
CA ASP A 256 -22.00 -8.05 -16.91
C ASP A 256 -21.01 -7.43 -17.91
N VAL A 257 -20.00 -8.22 -18.32
CA VAL A 257 -18.91 -7.75 -19.19
C VAL A 257 -19.44 -7.12 -20.49
N ARG A 258 -20.50 -7.67 -21.11
CA ARG A 258 -21.07 -7.14 -22.35
C ARG A 258 -21.74 -5.78 -22.13
N LYS A 259 -22.41 -5.62 -20.99
CA LYS A 259 -23.00 -4.35 -20.61
C LYS A 259 -21.93 -3.30 -20.31
N VAL A 260 -20.86 -3.69 -19.60
CA VAL A 260 -19.71 -2.83 -19.35
C VAL A 260 -19.08 -2.38 -20.67
N VAL A 261 -18.85 -3.29 -21.64
CA VAL A 261 -18.36 -2.96 -23.00
C VAL A 261 -19.21 -1.89 -23.67
N LYS A 262 -20.56 -2.04 -23.62
CA LYS A 262 -21.48 -1.04 -24.19
C LYS A 262 -21.31 0.33 -23.55
N TYR A 263 -21.16 0.40 -22.22
CA TYR A 263 -20.95 1.67 -21.52
C TYR A 263 -19.57 2.27 -21.81
N LEU A 264 -18.51 1.46 -21.87
CA LEU A 264 -17.15 1.94 -22.19
C LEU A 264 -17.06 2.51 -23.62
N ARG A 265 -17.67 1.85 -24.61
CA ARG A 265 -17.77 2.41 -25.97
C ARG A 265 -18.47 3.77 -25.96
N ARG A 266 -19.56 3.90 -25.18
CA ARG A 266 -20.24 5.19 -25.04
C ARG A 266 -19.37 6.25 -24.37
N CYS A 267 -18.58 5.87 -23.38
CA CYS A 267 -17.59 6.77 -22.78
C CYS A 267 -16.56 7.24 -23.81
N LYS A 268 -16.01 6.32 -24.60
CA LYS A 268 -15.04 6.64 -25.65
C LYS A 268 -15.60 7.61 -26.70
N GLU A 269 -16.86 7.45 -27.11
CA GLU A 269 -17.53 8.37 -28.03
C GLU A 269 -17.76 9.78 -27.47
N LEU A 270 -18.03 9.90 -26.17
CA LEU A 270 -18.30 11.19 -25.52
C LEU A 270 -17.04 12.03 -25.34
N ASN A 271 -15.88 11.41 -25.22
CA ASN A 271 -14.55 12.00 -25.22
C ASN A 271 -14.42 13.25 -24.31
N LYS A 272 -14.80 13.13 -23.03
CA LYS A 272 -14.74 14.18 -22.00
C LYS A 272 -14.51 13.58 -20.60
N PRO A 273 -14.20 14.40 -19.58
CA PRO A 273 -14.02 13.89 -18.22
C PRO A 273 -15.29 13.19 -17.72
N MET A 274 -15.15 11.93 -17.27
CA MET A 274 -16.29 11.17 -16.77
C MET A 274 -15.91 10.08 -15.79
N ILE A 275 -16.88 9.67 -14.98
CA ILE A 275 -16.82 8.51 -14.08
C ILE A 275 -17.84 7.48 -14.55
N LEU A 276 -17.36 6.26 -14.81
CA LEU A 276 -18.22 5.08 -14.95
C LEU A 276 -18.20 4.32 -13.62
N HIS A 277 -19.30 4.35 -12.88
CA HIS A 277 -19.45 3.64 -11.62
C HIS A 277 -19.93 2.21 -11.86
N ALA A 278 -19.09 1.23 -11.57
CA ALA A 278 -19.35 -0.20 -11.72
C ALA A 278 -19.39 -0.88 -10.33
N ILE A 279 -20.44 -1.66 -10.09
CA ILE A 279 -20.60 -2.43 -8.85
C ILE A 279 -20.04 -3.83 -9.08
N THR A 280 -19.12 -4.27 -8.22
CA THR A 280 -18.51 -5.59 -8.28
C THR A 280 -18.56 -6.32 -6.93
N THR A 281 -18.11 -7.57 -6.93
CA THR A 281 -17.94 -8.40 -5.74
C THR A 281 -16.49 -8.82 -5.63
N LYS A 282 -15.81 -8.39 -4.57
CA LYS A 282 -14.42 -8.79 -4.28
C LYS A 282 -14.35 -10.30 -4.05
N GLY A 283 -13.43 -10.99 -4.72
CA GLY A 283 -13.31 -12.45 -4.62
C GLY A 283 -14.27 -13.25 -5.51
N LYS A 284 -15.00 -12.61 -6.45
CA LYS A 284 -15.94 -13.26 -7.38
C LYS A 284 -15.37 -14.54 -7.99
N GLY A 285 -16.15 -15.62 -7.97
CA GLY A 285 -15.78 -16.93 -8.53
C GLY A 285 -15.03 -17.85 -7.57
N TYR A 286 -14.65 -17.37 -6.35
CA TYR A 286 -14.03 -18.20 -5.32
C TYR A 286 -14.71 -17.97 -3.96
N PRO A 287 -15.57 -18.90 -3.48
CA PRO A 287 -16.39 -18.68 -2.28
C PRO A 287 -15.60 -18.25 -1.06
N PHE A 288 -14.45 -18.88 -0.78
CA PHE A 288 -13.60 -18.53 0.37
C PHE A 288 -13.10 -17.07 0.31
N ALA A 289 -12.85 -16.54 -0.89
CA ALA A 289 -12.44 -15.16 -1.08
C ALA A 289 -13.61 -14.16 -1.00
N VAL A 290 -14.82 -14.59 -1.35
CA VAL A 290 -16.04 -13.80 -1.18
C VAL A 290 -16.41 -13.69 0.31
N ASP A 291 -16.31 -14.81 1.04
CA ASP A 291 -16.66 -14.87 2.46
C ASP A 291 -15.62 -14.15 3.36
N ASN A 292 -14.34 -14.17 2.95
CA ASN A 292 -13.26 -13.51 3.69
C ASN A 292 -12.30 -12.73 2.74
N PRO A 293 -12.76 -11.64 2.14
CA PRO A 293 -11.97 -10.88 1.16
C PRO A 293 -10.74 -10.20 1.75
N GLU A 294 -10.68 -9.95 3.06
CA GLU A 294 -9.52 -9.41 3.75
C GLU A 294 -8.36 -10.41 3.75
N LYS A 295 -8.62 -11.68 4.09
CA LYS A 295 -7.64 -12.76 4.08
C LYS A 295 -7.03 -12.96 2.69
N PHE A 296 -7.88 -12.88 1.65
CA PHE A 296 -7.48 -13.08 0.26
C PHE A 296 -7.08 -11.78 -0.46
N HIS A 297 -6.97 -10.68 0.27
CA HIS A 297 -6.45 -9.43 -0.29
C HIS A 297 -4.97 -9.55 -0.66
N GLY A 298 -4.15 -10.13 0.24
CA GLY A 298 -2.74 -10.46 -0.01
C GLY A 298 -2.42 -11.77 0.70
N ILE A 299 -2.64 -12.90 0.02
CA ILE A 299 -2.56 -14.24 0.60
C ILE A 299 -1.23 -14.92 0.25
N ALA A 300 -0.66 -15.67 1.20
CA ALA A 300 0.42 -16.62 0.93
C ALA A 300 -0.09 -17.85 0.14
N PRO A 301 0.76 -18.72 -0.39
CA PRO A 301 0.33 -19.97 -1.02
C PRO A 301 -0.68 -20.74 -0.16
N PHE A 302 -1.72 -21.30 -0.80
CA PHE A 302 -2.85 -21.89 -0.11
C PHE A 302 -3.43 -23.09 -0.87
N GLU A 303 -4.17 -23.94 -0.16
CA GLU A 303 -4.89 -25.05 -0.76
C GLU A 303 -6.23 -24.58 -1.35
N VAL A 304 -6.44 -24.80 -2.65
CA VAL A 304 -7.63 -24.31 -3.38
C VAL A 304 -8.94 -24.87 -2.80
N MET A 305 -8.96 -26.16 -2.45
CA MET A 305 -10.19 -26.83 -1.99
C MET A 305 -10.68 -26.39 -0.61
N THR A 306 -9.81 -25.84 0.23
CA THR A 306 -10.12 -25.46 1.60
C THR A 306 -9.90 -23.98 1.91
N GLY A 307 -9.21 -23.26 1.02
CA GLY A 307 -8.78 -21.87 1.26
C GLY A 307 -7.80 -21.71 2.41
N LYS A 308 -7.17 -22.81 2.88
CA LYS A 308 -6.24 -22.79 4.01
C LYS A 308 -4.83 -22.49 3.56
N VAL A 309 -4.18 -21.60 4.28
CA VAL A 309 -2.74 -21.33 4.20
C VAL A 309 -2.02 -22.31 5.14
N SER A 310 -0.84 -22.79 4.75
CA SER A 310 0.00 -23.61 5.65
C SER A 310 0.28 -22.85 6.94
N PRO A 311 0.15 -23.49 8.12
CA PRO A 311 0.32 -22.80 9.39
C PRO A 311 1.81 -22.51 9.62
N GLU A 312 2.22 -21.30 9.41
CA GLU A 312 3.41 -20.75 10.08
C GLU A 312 2.98 -20.09 11.37
N ARG A 313 3.64 -20.43 12.52
CA ARG A 313 3.13 -19.86 13.76
C ARG A 313 4.18 -19.47 14.79
N GLN A 314 4.93 -18.47 14.43
CA GLN A 314 5.41 -17.51 15.43
C GLN A 314 4.45 -16.33 15.48
N LYS A 315 4.22 -15.78 16.69
CA LYS A 315 3.43 -14.55 16.87
C LYS A 315 4.08 -13.41 16.11
N THR A 316 3.32 -12.75 15.26
CA THR A 316 3.81 -11.61 14.49
C THR A 316 3.96 -10.35 15.34
N CYS A 317 4.77 -9.40 14.87
CA CYS A 317 4.91 -8.10 15.54
C CYS A 317 3.59 -7.32 15.57
N SER A 318 2.77 -7.41 14.51
CA SER A 318 1.46 -6.77 14.45
C SER A 318 0.48 -7.36 15.48
N GLU A 319 0.48 -8.70 15.68
CA GLU A 319 -0.32 -9.36 16.73
C GLU A 319 0.14 -8.91 18.12
N LEU A 320 1.45 -8.91 18.38
CA LEU A 320 2.02 -8.44 19.64
C LEU A 320 1.72 -6.97 19.91
N PHE A 321 1.80 -6.12 18.89
CA PHE A 321 1.41 -4.72 18.98
C PHE A 321 -0.05 -4.58 19.40
N GLY A 322 -0.97 -5.28 18.74
CA GLY A 322 -2.40 -5.23 19.07
C GLY A 322 -2.71 -5.66 20.50
N GLU A 323 -2.09 -6.76 20.99
CA GLU A 323 -2.24 -7.21 22.37
C GLU A 323 -1.67 -6.19 23.37
N THR A 324 -0.51 -5.61 23.06
CA THR A 324 0.10 -4.57 23.90
C THR A 324 -0.78 -3.33 23.98
N MET A 325 -1.36 -2.90 22.86
CA MET A 325 -2.30 -1.77 22.81
C MET A 325 -3.53 -2.02 23.68
N ILE A 326 -4.11 -3.22 23.65
CA ILE A 326 -5.25 -3.58 24.50
C ILE A 326 -4.87 -3.50 25.98
N ARG A 327 -3.72 -4.05 26.36
CA ARG A 327 -3.22 -3.98 27.74
C ARG A 327 -3.05 -2.53 28.18
N LEU A 328 -2.37 -1.71 27.40
CA LEU A 328 -2.13 -0.30 27.72
C LEU A 328 -3.44 0.53 27.78
N ALA A 329 -4.42 0.20 26.93
CA ALA A 329 -5.72 0.88 26.92
C ALA A 329 -6.58 0.58 28.15
N LYS A 330 -6.40 -0.60 28.78
CA LYS A 330 -7.03 -0.93 30.07
C LYS A 330 -6.47 -0.10 31.22
N GLU A 331 -5.21 0.26 31.14
CA GLU A 331 -4.49 1.02 32.16
C GLU A 331 -4.59 2.55 31.90
N ASN A 332 -4.87 2.98 30.66
CA ASN A 332 -4.91 4.38 30.26
C ASN A 332 -6.15 4.69 29.41
N GLU A 333 -7.16 5.29 30.00
CA GLU A 333 -8.42 5.66 29.33
C GLU A 333 -8.23 6.73 28.22
N LYS A 334 -7.14 7.49 28.26
CA LYS A 334 -6.81 8.50 27.24
C LYS A 334 -6.19 7.91 25.97
N LEU A 335 -5.77 6.63 26.01
CA LEU A 335 -5.16 5.98 24.86
C LEU A 335 -6.20 5.75 23.77
N VAL A 336 -5.91 6.21 22.56
CA VAL A 336 -6.72 6.00 21.36
C VAL A 336 -5.85 5.43 20.23
N ALA A 337 -6.44 4.59 19.39
CA ALA A 337 -5.76 3.98 18.25
C ALA A 337 -6.34 4.50 16.94
N ILE A 338 -5.46 4.79 15.99
CA ILE A 338 -5.82 5.29 14.66
C ILE A 338 -5.13 4.41 13.61
N THR A 339 -5.82 4.12 12.52
CA THR A 339 -5.22 3.47 11.35
C THR A 339 -5.82 4.01 10.05
N ALA A 340 -5.13 3.78 8.94
CA ALA A 340 -5.56 4.21 7.61
C ALA A 340 -5.94 2.99 6.76
N ALA A 341 -7.17 2.48 6.92
CA ALA A 341 -7.74 1.30 6.24
C ALA A 341 -6.98 -0.03 6.49
N MET A 342 -6.22 -0.13 7.59
CA MET A 342 -5.36 -1.30 7.87
C MET A 342 -5.60 -1.95 9.25
N PRO A 343 -6.83 -2.04 9.80
CA PRO A 343 -7.03 -2.54 11.17
C PRO A 343 -6.50 -3.97 11.37
N THR A 344 -6.75 -4.86 10.41
CA THR A 344 -6.27 -6.26 10.46
C THR A 344 -4.76 -6.34 10.23
N GLY A 345 -4.25 -5.61 9.24
CA GLY A 345 -2.83 -5.62 8.88
C GLY A 345 -1.91 -5.08 9.97
N THR A 346 -2.39 -4.15 10.79
CA THR A 346 -1.66 -3.57 11.94
C THR A 346 -1.99 -4.22 13.28
N GLY A 347 -2.86 -5.27 13.31
CA GLY A 347 -3.22 -5.97 14.54
C GLY A 347 -4.27 -5.27 15.41
N LEU A 348 -4.92 -4.19 14.93
CA LEU A 348 -5.87 -3.41 15.72
C LEU A 348 -7.32 -3.93 15.69
N THR A 349 -7.62 -5.03 15.00
CA THR A 349 -8.99 -5.56 14.89
C THR A 349 -9.59 -5.91 16.27
N ALA A 350 -8.82 -6.49 17.17
CA ALA A 350 -9.27 -6.82 18.52
C ALA A 350 -9.46 -5.55 19.37
N PHE A 351 -8.54 -4.59 19.26
CA PHE A 351 -8.67 -3.29 19.91
C PHE A 351 -9.95 -2.56 19.49
N ALA A 352 -10.26 -2.53 18.19
CA ALA A 352 -11.47 -1.89 17.67
C ALA A 352 -12.77 -2.51 18.21
N LYS A 353 -12.76 -3.82 18.50
CA LYS A 353 -13.91 -4.52 19.11
C LYS A 353 -14.05 -4.22 20.59
N GLU A 354 -12.93 -4.16 21.33
CA GLU A 354 -12.92 -3.96 22.77
C GLU A 354 -13.13 -2.48 23.16
N PHE A 355 -12.61 -1.54 22.33
CA PHE A 355 -12.66 -0.10 22.56
C PHE A 355 -13.19 0.69 21.35
N PRO A 356 -14.45 0.47 20.91
CA PRO A 356 -14.97 1.06 19.66
C PRO A 356 -14.95 2.60 19.67
N ASP A 357 -15.18 3.25 20.80
CA ASP A 357 -15.17 4.72 20.92
C ASP A 357 -13.76 5.33 20.97
N ARG A 358 -12.73 4.48 21.06
CA ARG A 358 -11.31 4.89 21.11
C ARG A 358 -10.53 4.38 19.90
N PHE A 359 -11.23 3.90 18.89
CA PHE A 359 -10.63 3.42 17.64
C PHE A 359 -11.14 4.24 16.45
N PHE A 360 -10.21 4.71 15.62
CA PHE A 360 -10.50 5.50 14.43
C PHE A 360 -9.84 4.87 13.20
N ASP A 361 -10.64 4.37 12.26
CA ASP A 361 -10.20 4.07 10.91
C ASP A 361 -10.57 5.24 10.01
N VAL A 362 -9.59 5.90 9.42
CA VAL A 362 -9.80 7.11 8.61
C VAL A 362 -9.91 6.82 7.10
N GLY A 363 -9.93 5.55 6.70
CA GLY A 363 -9.80 5.17 5.29
C GLY A 363 -8.35 5.32 4.82
N ILE A 364 -8.12 5.31 3.50
CA ILE A 364 -6.75 5.43 2.94
C ILE A 364 -6.35 6.93 2.95
N ALA A 365 -5.99 7.44 4.14
CA ALA A 365 -5.74 8.86 4.38
C ALA A 365 -4.68 9.07 5.49
N GLU A 366 -3.44 8.66 5.22
CA GLU A 366 -2.35 8.64 6.20
C GLU A 366 -2.00 10.03 6.73
N ALA A 367 -1.96 11.05 5.87
CA ALA A 367 -1.72 12.43 6.27
C ALA A 367 -2.81 12.94 7.23
N HIS A 368 -4.09 12.66 6.91
CA HIS A 368 -5.21 12.97 7.79
C HIS A 368 -5.11 12.25 9.14
N ALA A 369 -4.71 10.97 9.15
CA ALA A 369 -4.51 10.20 10.38
C ALA A 369 -3.53 10.87 11.33
N VAL A 370 -2.40 11.36 10.82
CA VAL A 370 -1.34 11.99 11.59
C VAL A 370 -1.78 13.38 12.09
N THR A 371 -2.36 14.22 11.22
CA THR A 371 -2.86 15.54 11.62
C THR A 371 -4.02 15.44 12.62
N MET A 372 -4.93 14.47 12.45
CA MET A 372 -5.99 14.18 13.42
C MET A 372 -5.41 13.74 14.77
N ALA A 373 -4.36 12.90 14.76
CA ALA A 373 -3.67 12.50 15.98
C ALA A 373 -3.07 13.71 16.72
N ALA A 374 -2.50 14.68 16.00
CA ALA A 374 -2.03 15.93 16.59
C ALA A 374 -3.17 16.70 17.29
N GLY A 375 -4.34 16.79 16.64
CA GLY A 375 -5.54 17.41 17.25
C GLY A 375 -6.01 16.67 18.51
N LEU A 376 -6.04 15.34 18.50
CA LEU A 376 -6.40 14.50 19.66
C LEU A 376 -5.40 14.68 20.82
N ALA A 377 -4.11 14.75 20.51
CA ALA A 377 -3.06 14.99 21.50
C ALA A 377 -3.22 16.39 22.15
N ARG A 378 -3.51 17.42 21.35
CA ARG A 378 -3.84 18.78 21.86
C ARG A 378 -5.09 18.77 22.74
N GLY A 379 -6.06 17.89 22.44
CA GLY A 379 -7.25 17.65 23.25
C GLY A 379 -6.99 16.83 24.52
N GLY A 380 -5.74 16.46 24.81
CA GLY A 380 -5.34 15.76 26.04
C GLY A 380 -5.44 14.24 25.97
N LEU A 381 -5.67 13.67 24.77
CA LEU A 381 -5.63 12.23 24.55
C LEU A 381 -4.20 11.73 24.25
N ARG A 382 -4.07 10.42 24.14
CA ARG A 382 -2.81 9.72 23.86
C ARG A 382 -2.97 8.90 22.57
N PRO A 383 -2.83 9.52 21.40
CA PRO A 383 -3.04 8.83 20.12
C PRO A 383 -1.85 7.99 19.72
N VAL A 384 -2.15 6.77 19.22
CA VAL A 384 -1.23 5.86 18.56
C VAL A 384 -1.71 5.64 17.13
N VAL A 385 -0.92 6.07 16.15
CA VAL A 385 -1.21 5.88 14.72
C VAL A 385 -0.45 4.64 14.24
N ALA A 386 -1.17 3.61 13.84
CA ALA A 386 -0.58 2.39 13.27
C ALA A 386 -0.65 2.41 11.74
N VAL A 387 0.52 2.41 11.10
CA VAL A 387 0.67 2.56 9.64
C VAL A 387 1.89 1.78 9.17
N TYR A 388 1.89 1.33 7.89
CA TYR A 388 3.08 0.71 7.31
C TYR A 388 4.17 1.73 7.01
N SER A 389 5.43 1.33 7.14
CA SER A 389 6.59 2.19 6.92
C SER A 389 6.55 2.90 5.56
N SER A 390 6.32 2.18 4.47
CA SER A 390 6.22 2.76 3.13
C SER A 390 5.06 3.74 2.97
N PHE A 391 3.97 3.60 3.74
CA PHE A 391 2.80 4.48 3.65
C PHE A 391 2.92 5.72 4.53
N LEU A 392 3.72 5.68 5.60
CA LEU A 392 4.02 6.88 6.40
C LEU A 392 4.67 8.00 5.57
N GLN A 393 5.35 7.66 4.46
CA GLN A 393 5.95 8.64 3.54
C GLN A 393 4.94 9.70 3.07
N ARG A 394 3.64 9.35 2.95
CA ARG A 394 2.57 10.28 2.59
C ARG A 394 2.25 11.31 3.65
N ALA A 395 2.62 11.04 4.89
CA ALA A 395 2.36 11.91 6.04
C ALA A 395 3.65 12.58 6.56
N TYR A 396 4.71 12.66 5.75
CA TYR A 396 5.97 13.27 6.15
C TYR A 396 5.77 14.69 6.67
N ASP A 397 5.12 15.56 5.89
CA ASP A 397 4.85 16.94 6.27
C ASP A 397 3.95 17.03 7.51
N SER A 398 2.86 16.25 7.55
CA SER A 398 1.96 16.20 8.70
C SER A 398 2.67 15.77 9.99
N LEU A 399 3.61 14.80 9.89
CA LEU A 399 4.39 14.37 11.05
C LEU A 399 5.39 15.46 11.48
N LEU A 400 6.12 16.04 10.53
CA LEU A 400 7.07 17.12 10.80
C LEU A 400 6.38 18.36 11.38
N HIS A 401 5.43 18.92 10.63
CA HIS A 401 4.80 20.21 10.94
C HIS A 401 3.79 20.11 12.09
N ASP A 402 2.83 19.16 11.99
CA ASP A 402 1.71 19.13 12.93
C ASP A 402 2.05 18.43 14.24
N VAL A 403 3.04 17.53 14.24
CA VAL A 403 3.41 16.74 15.42
C VAL A 403 4.77 17.17 15.98
N CYS A 404 5.86 17.07 15.20
CA CYS A 404 7.21 17.23 15.71
C CYS A 404 7.54 18.69 16.06
N LEU A 405 7.22 19.67 15.21
CA LEU A 405 7.47 21.09 15.49
C LEU A 405 6.63 21.59 16.67
N GLN A 406 5.45 20.99 16.89
CA GLN A 406 4.60 21.32 18.04
C GLN A 406 4.91 20.47 19.28
N ASN A 407 5.86 19.55 19.19
CA ASN A 407 6.28 18.62 20.24
C ASN A 407 5.11 17.89 20.91
N LEU A 408 4.19 17.34 20.11
CA LEU A 408 2.97 16.71 20.58
C LEU A 408 3.17 15.23 20.89
N PRO A 409 2.55 14.69 21.96
CA PRO A 409 2.71 13.31 22.38
C PRO A 409 1.92 12.31 21.50
N VAL A 410 2.28 12.23 20.25
CA VAL A 410 1.77 11.26 19.27
C VAL A 410 2.75 10.10 19.13
N VAL A 411 2.25 8.89 19.15
CA VAL A 411 3.03 7.68 18.88
C VAL A 411 2.70 7.16 17.49
N ILE A 412 3.72 6.94 16.66
CA ILE A 412 3.60 6.23 15.40
C ILE A 412 4.07 4.79 15.60
N ALA A 413 3.17 3.83 15.49
CA ALA A 413 3.50 2.41 15.42
C ALA A 413 3.76 2.05 13.95
N LEU A 414 5.04 1.94 13.60
CA LEU A 414 5.51 1.83 12.23
C LEU A 414 5.75 0.37 11.86
N ASP A 415 4.72 -0.25 11.32
CA ASP A 415 4.73 -1.66 10.91
C ASP A 415 5.47 -1.84 9.57
N ARG A 416 6.00 -3.02 9.33
CA ARG A 416 6.73 -3.41 8.10
C ARG A 416 7.98 -2.56 7.83
N ALA A 417 8.70 -2.18 8.88
CA ALA A 417 10.00 -1.54 8.75
C ALA A 417 11.06 -2.53 8.26
N GLY A 418 11.94 -2.10 7.38
CA GLY A 418 12.96 -2.94 6.72
C GLY A 418 12.43 -3.63 5.46
N LEU A 419 13.04 -4.75 5.11
CA LEU A 419 12.68 -5.55 3.94
C LEU A 419 11.35 -6.28 4.17
N VAL A 420 10.44 -6.19 3.17
CA VAL A 420 9.13 -6.87 3.22
C VAL A 420 8.98 -8.00 2.21
N GLY A 421 9.94 -8.12 1.28
CA GLY A 421 10.05 -9.26 0.36
C GLY A 421 9.20 -9.13 -0.91
N SER A 422 8.18 -9.97 -1.02
CA SER A 422 7.46 -10.25 -2.27
C SER A 422 6.63 -9.09 -2.85
N ASP A 423 6.34 -8.04 -2.10
CA ASP A 423 5.62 -6.87 -2.61
C ASP A 423 6.53 -5.86 -3.33
N GLY A 424 7.85 -6.05 -3.23
CA GLY A 424 8.85 -5.34 -4.01
C GLY A 424 9.03 -3.86 -3.67
N GLU A 425 9.51 -3.11 -4.65
CA GLU A 425 10.00 -1.73 -4.49
C GLU A 425 8.96 -0.74 -3.94
N THR A 426 7.69 -0.99 -4.14
CA THR A 426 6.61 -0.10 -3.69
C THR A 426 6.27 -0.25 -2.21
N HIS A 427 6.71 -1.33 -1.57
CA HIS A 427 6.31 -1.67 -0.20
C HIS A 427 7.48 -1.83 0.77
N GLN A 428 8.74 -1.78 0.32
CA GLN A 428 9.91 -1.87 1.20
C GLN A 428 9.92 -0.73 2.21
N GLY A 429 10.03 -1.07 3.50
CA GLY A 429 10.10 -0.11 4.61
C GLY A 429 11.54 0.27 4.93
N VAL A 430 12.30 0.73 3.94
CA VAL A 430 13.76 0.91 4.06
C VAL A 430 14.19 2.37 4.13
N PHE A 431 13.28 3.30 3.91
CA PHE A 431 13.60 4.73 3.88
C PHE A 431 13.25 5.46 5.19
N ASP A 432 12.46 4.85 6.07
CA ASP A 432 11.94 5.49 7.28
C ASP A 432 13.04 6.05 8.21
N PRO A 433 14.16 5.34 8.52
CA PRO A 433 15.17 5.93 9.40
C PRO A 433 15.82 7.18 8.80
N ALA A 434 15.98 7.22 7.48
CA ALA A 434 16.59 8.36 6.81
C ALA A 434 15.69 9.60 6.91
N PHE A 435 14.42 9.53 6.52
CA PHE A 435 13.54 10.69 6.57
C PHE A 435 13.09 11.07 8.00
N LEU A 436 12.93 10.10 8.91
CA LEU A 436 12.63 10.39 10.32
C LEU A 436 13.80 11.11 11.01
N SER A 437 15.02 10.86 10.56
CA SER A 437 16.21 11.49 11.14
C SER A 437 16.29 13.01 10.96
N THR A 438 15.50 13.57 10.06
CA THR A 438 15.41 15.01 9.80
C THR A 438 14.42 15.74 10.72
N MET A 439 13.64 15.00 11.53
CA MET A 439 12.55 15.55 12.33
C MET A 439 13.01 15.92 13.74
N PRO A 440 12.80 17.15 14.19
CA PRO A 440 13.12 17.57 15.55
C PRO A 440 12.18 16.93 16.58
N ASN A 441 12.63 16.83 17.82
CA ASN A 441 11.85 16.35 18.97
C ASN A 441 11.35 14.89 18.88
N LEU A 442 11.65 14.17 17.79
CA LEU A 442 11.16 12.84 17.53
C LEU A 442 12.09 11.77 18.14
N ALA A 443 11.52 10.87 18.94
CA ALA A 443 12.21 9.67 19.35
C ALA A 443 11.91 8.50 18.39
N VAL A 444 12.95 7.74 17.97
CA VAL A 444 12.81 6.60 17.05
C VAL A 444 13.38 5.36 17.70
N TYR A 445 12.50 4.39 17.97
CA TYR A 445 12.79 3.12 18.62
C TYR A 445 12.89 2.00 17.59
N ALA A 446 13.84 1.09 17.78
CA ALA A 446 14.10 -0.05 16.91
C ALA A 446 14.26 -1.36 17.71
N PRO A 447 13.17 -2.00 18.16
CA PRO A 447 13.22 -3.21 18.95
C PRO A 447 13.83 -4.39 18.18
N SER A 448 14.62 -5.23 18.88
CA SER A 448 15.25 -6.43 18.35
C SER A 448 14.64 -7.73 18.91
N SER A 449 13.66 -7.63 19.83
CA SER A 449 12.93 -8.75 20.40
C SER A 449 11.47 -8.39 20.68
N GLN A 450 10.64 -9.43 20.89
CA GLN A 450 9.23 -9.23 21.27
C GLN A 450 9.10 -8.47 22.59
N LYS A 451 9.97 -8.74 23.55
CA LYS A 451 9.96 -8.07 24.86
C LYS A 451 10.37 -6.59 24.75
N GLU A 452 11.36 -6.28 23.88
CA GLU A 452 11.69 -4.89 23.60
C GLU A 452 10.56 -4.14 22.90
N LEU A 453 9.87 -4.76 21.93
CA LEU A 453 8.74 -4.14 21.25
C LEU A 453 7.64 -3.72 22.25
N ALA A 454 7.24 -4.62 23.14
CA ALA A 454 6.23 -4.32 24.14
C ALA A 454 6.68 -3.21 25.12
N ALA A 455 7.93 -3.27 25.62
CA ALA A 455 8.48 -2.28 26.53
C ALA A 455 8.67 -0.90 25.88
N MET A 456 9.10 -0.85 24.61
CA MET A 456 9.26 0.40 23.85
C MET A 456 7.92 1.05 23.54
N LEU A 457 6.87 0.27 23.24
CA LEU A 457 5.51 0.80 23.06
C LEU A 457 4.99 1.42 24.37
N GLU A 458 5.19 0.75 25.50
CA GLU A 458 4.81 1.27 26.80
C GLU A 458 5.56 2.56 27.14
N MET A 459 6.88 2.60 26.91
CA MET A 459 7.70 3.79 27.08
C MET A 459 7.24 4.92 26.14
N ALA A 460 7.01 4.67 24.86
CA ALA A 460 6.56 5.66 23.89
C ALA A 460 5.20 6.27 24.28
N VAL A 461 4.24 5.44 24.71
CA VAL A 461 2.92 5.88 25.18
C VAL A 461 3.03 6.74 26.46
N SER A 462 3.98 6.49 27.34
CA SER A 462 4.17 7.26 28.58
C SER A 462 4.84 8.62 28.38
N ARG A 463 5.58 8.82 27.28
CA ARG A 463 6.31 10.06 26.97
C ARG A 463 5.38 11.21 26.62
N LYS A 464 5.87 12.44 26.80
CA LYS A 464 5.16 13.70 26.47
C LYS A 464 5.56 14.28 25.12
N GLU A 465 6.54 13.67 24.46
CA GLU A 465 7.09 14.06 23.16
C GLU A 465 6.73 13.03 22.08
N PRO A 466 6.82 13.39 20.80
CA PRO A 466 6.52 12.47 19.70
C PRO A 466 7.48 11.28 19.66
N SER A 467 6.94 10.13 19.25
CA SER A 467 7.69 8.86 19.23
C SER A 467 7.30 8.00 18.03
N VAL A 468 8.26 7.31 17.45
CA VAL A 468 8.06 6.26 16.44
C VAL A 468 8.63 4.94 16.96
N VAL A 469 7.82 3.89 16.99
CA VAL A 469 8.29 2.53 17.27
C VAL A 469 8.22 1.73 15.97
N ARG A 470 9.38 1.42 15.37
CA ARG A 470 9.47 0.71 14.09
C ARG A 470 9.72 -0.77 14.30
N TYR A 471 8.93 -1.64 13.65
CA TYR A 471 9.07 -3.08 13.76
C TYR A 471 8.81 -3.79 12.42
N PRO A 472 9.41 -4.98 12.20
CA PRO A 472 9.39 -5.64 10.90
C PRO A 472 8.05 -6.32 10.59
N ARG A 473 7.85 -6.66 9.33
CA ARG A 473 6.88 -7.67 8.92
C ARG A 473 7.28 -9.04 9.49
N GLY A 474 6.33 -9.80 10.01
CA GLY A 474 6.59 -11.11 10.61
C GLY A 474 6.93 -11.02 12.10
N SER A 475 7.87 -11.81 12.56
CA SER A 475 8.16 -12.00 14.00
C SER A 475 9.54 -11.49 14.39
N LEU A 476 9.67 -11.05 15.62
CA LEU A 476 10.95 -10.87 16.31
C LEU A 476 11.21 -12.05 17.28
N PRO A 477 12.47 -12.32 17.65
CA PRO A 477 12.79 -13.37 18.64
C PRO A 477 12.06 -13.12 19.97
N ASP A 478 11.47 -14.16 20.55
CA ASP A 478 10.93 -14.11 21.91
C ASP A 478 12.03 -14.48 22.92
N VAL A 479 12.88 -13.52 23.20
CA VAL A 479 13.96 -13.65 24.17
C VAL A 479 13.83 -12.60 25.27
N PRO A 480 14.23 -12.92 26.53
CA PRO A 480 14.20 -11.95 27.61
C PRO A 480 15.18 -10.80 27.35
N MET A 481 14.80 -9.59 27.74
CA MET A 481 15.73 -8.46 27.81
C MET A 481 16.79 -8.75 28.88
N LYS A 482 18.05 -8.61 28.52
CA LYS A 482 19.17 -8.80 29.45
C LYS A 482 19.40 -7.58 30.34
N THR A 483 19.10 -6.41 29.82
CA THR A 483 19.23 -5.13 30.51
C THR A 483 17.89 -4.42 30.56
N LYS A 484 17.66 -3.62 31.60
CA LYS A 484 16.51 -2.73 31.68
C LYS A 484 16.57 -1.72 30.54
N LEU A 485 15.40 -1.35 30.00
CA LEU A 485 15.28 -0.34 28.95
C LEU A 485 15.25 1.05 29.60
N TYR A 486 16.24 1.88 29.27
CA TYR A 486 16.28 3.29 29.59
C TYR A 486 16.22 4.11 28.30
N PHE A 487 15.59 5.28 28.35
CA PHE A 487 15.42 6.13 27.18
C PHE A 487 16.76 6.66 26.66
N GLY A 488 17.02 6.46 25.36
CA GLY A 488 18.25 6.92 24.71
C GLY A 488 19.47 5.98 24.87
N GLU A 489 19.39 4.96 25.74
CA GLU A 489 20.50 4.04 25.99
C GLU A 489 20.53 2.85 25.02
N TRP A 490 21.69 2.57 24.45
CA TRP A 490 21.95 1.37 23.65
C TRP A 490 22.34 0.18 24.54
N GLU A 491 22.16 -1.03 24.05
CA GLU A 491 22.57 -2.24 24.77
C GLU A 491 23.93 -2.73 24.31
N ILE A 492 24.87 -2.91 25.25
CA ILE A 492 26.12 -3.64 25.00
C ILE A 492 25.79 -5.13 25.07
N VAL A 493 25.73 -5.79 23.90
CA VAL A 493 25.36 -7.21 23.77
C VAL A 493 26.56 -8.14 23.93
N GLU A 494 27.71 -7.78 23.37
CA GLU A 494 29.01 -8.40 23.56
C GLU A 494 30.01 -7.33 24.03
N PRO A 495 30.96 -7.66 24.91
CA PRO A 495 31.88 -6.69 25.54
C PRO A 495 32.57 -5.80 24.50
N MET A 496 32.78 -4.53 24.87
CA MET A 496 33.48 -3.57 24.02
C MET A 496 34.91 -4.05 23.67
N GLN A 497 35.28 -3.91 22.41
CA GLN A 497 36.59 -4.24 21.85
C GLN A 497 37.07 -3.07 21.00
N LYS A 498 38.29 -3.14 20.45
CA LYS A 498 38.82 -2.11 19.51
C LYS A 498 38.00 -2.01 18.21
N THR A 499 37.27 -3.05 17.88
CA THR A 499 36.31 -3.08 16.78
C THR A 499 34.95 -3.51 17.33
N VAL A 500 33.90 -2.77 16.97
CA VAL A 500 32.53 -2.99 17.45
C VAL A 500 31.58 -3.03 16.27
N ILE A 501 30.68 -3.99 16.27
CA ILE A 501 29.50 -4.00 15.39
C ILE A 501 28.37 -3.24 16.08
N VAL A 502 27.75 -2.30 15.36
CA VAL A 502 26.52 -1.62 15.79
C VAL A 502 25.41 -2.03 14.85
N THR A 503 24.28 -2.48 15.39
CA THR A 503 23.11 -2.85 14.60
C THR A 503 21.81 -2.64 15.38
N HIS A 504 20.68 -2.86 14.74
CA HIS A 504 19.35 -2.79 15.36
C HIS A 504 18.36 -3.77 14.72
N GLY A 505 17.26 -4.02 15.40
CA GLY A 505 16.12 -4.76 14.85
C GLY A 505 16.46 -6.20 14.47
N THR A 506 16.03 -6.60 13.29
CA THR A 506 16.09 -7.99 12.78
C THR A 506 17.51 -8.51 12.52
N LEU A 507 18.51 -7.63 12.41
CA LEU A 507 19.90 -8.03 12.14
C LEU A 507 20.68 -8.43 13.42
N LEU A 508 20.16 -8.13 14.61
CA LEU A 508 20.86 -8.41 15.86
C LEU A 508 21.29 -9.88 16.05
N PRO A 509 20.48 -10.90 15.72
CA PRO A 509 20.91 -12.29 15.83
C PRO A 509 22.11 -12.63 14.93
N LEU A 510 22.11 -12.15 13.68
CA LEU A 510 23.23 -12.33 12.74
C LEU A 510 24.49 -11.61 13.24
N ALA A 511 24.35 -10.36 13.64
CA ALA A 511 25.46 -9.58 14.18
C ALA A 511 26.08 -10.21 15.42
N LYS A 512 25.25 -10.79 16.30
CA LYS A 512 25.71 -11.50 17.51
C LYS A 512 26.53 -12.74 17.18
N TRP A 513 26.10 -13.51 16.20
CA TRP A 513 26.86 -14.67 15.72
C TRP A 513 28.25 -14.24 15.20
N ILE A 514 28.27 -13.21 14.34
CA ILE A 514 29.50 -12.70 13.73
C ILE A 514 30.44 -12.10 14.79
N ALA A 515 29.92 -11.31 15.72
CA ALA A 515 30.70 -10.69 16.78
C ALA A 515 31.41 -11.73 17.65
N LYS A 516 30.72 -12.77 18.06
CA LYS A 516 31.32 -13.86 18.84
C LYS A 516 32.37 -14.63 18.06
N LYS A 517 32.13 -14.94 16.80
CA LYS A 517 33.04 -15.69 15.94
C LYS A 517 34.35 -14.92 15.72
N ASN A 518 34.30 -13.61 15.60
CA ASN A 518 35.45 -12.77 15.30
C ASN A 518 36.03 -12.04 16.52
N GLY A 519 35.50 -12.26 17.73
CA GLY A 519 36.00 -11.65 18.95
C GLY A 519 35.87 -10.14 19.01
N VAL A 520 34.84 -9.56 18.40
CA VAL A 520 34.60 -8.11 18.38
C VAL A 520 33.40 -7.75 19.27
N GLY A 521 33.33 -6.48 19.67
CA GLY A 521 32.21 -5.95 20.45
C GLY A 521 30.91 -5.90 19.64
N LEU A 522 29.75 -5.89 20.33
CA LEU A 522 28.45 -5.73 19.71
C LEU A 522 27.55 -4.80 20.52
N VAL A 523 26.97 -3.82 19.84
CA VAL A 523 25.99 -2.88 20.39
C VAL A 523 24.67 -2.99 19.64
N ASN A 524 23.57 -3.13 20.38
CA ASN A 524 22.21 -3.02 19.88
C ASN A 524 21.73 -1.57 20.01
N ALA A 525 21.64 -0.85 18.90
CA ALA A 525 21.16 0.52 18.84
C ALA A 525 19.62 0.55 18.95
N ARG A 526 19.11 0.35 20.15
CA ARG A 526 17.67 0.33 20.50
C ARG A 526 16.93 1.61 20.10
N PHE A 527 17.68 2.72 20.05
CA PHE A 527 17.21 4.05 19.65
C PHE A 527 18.03 4.54 18.47
N LEU A 528 17.35 4.86 17.37
CA LEU A 528 18.00 5.54 16.23
C LEU A 528 18.03 7.05 16.44
N GLN A 529 17.14 7.55 17.34
CA GLN A 529 17.04 8.93 17.79
C GLN A 529 16.35 8.98 19.17
N PRO A 530 16.98 9.61 20.21
CA PRO A 530 18.35 10.08 20.20
C PRO A 530 19.36 8.92 20.08
N MET A 531 20.57 9.20 19.64
CA MET A 531 21.69 8.27 19.75
C MET A 531 22.23 8.28 21.19
N ASP A 532 22.91 7.20 21.58
CA ASP A 532 23.55 7.08 22.89
C ASP A 532 24.88 7.85 22.92
N GLU A 533 24.86 9.03 23.52
CA GLU A 533 26.02 9.92 23.59
C GLU A 533 27.17 9.35 24.46
N GLU A 534 26.86 8.51 25.44
CA GLU A 534 27.90 7.88 26.29
C GLU A 534 28.70 6.86 25.47
N ILE A 535 28.01 6.01 24.70
CA ILE A 535 28.65 5.04 23.83
C ILE A 535 29.41 5.74 22.69
N LEU A 536 28.86 6.79 22.09
CA LEU A 536 29.53 7.56 21.06
C LEU A 536 30.81 8.26 21.59
N THR A 537 30.74 8.79 22.79
CA THR A 537 31.89 9.36 23.47
C THR A 537 32.97 8.30 23.73
N TYR A 538 32.53 7.13 24.23
CA TYR A 538 33.44 6.00 24.41
C TYR A 538 34.13 5.59 23.10
N PHE A 539 33.36 5.51 21.99
CA PHE A 539 33.92 5.18 20.66
C PHE A 539 34.99 6.19 20.23
N ARG A 540 34.72 7.48 20.41
CA ARG A 540 35.63 8.56 20.05
C ARG A 540 36.92 8.54 20.89
N ASP A 541 36.76 8.47 22.21
CA ASP A 541 37.85 8.62 23.16
C ASP A 541 38.79 7.39 23.20
N ASN A 542 38.28 6.21 22.83
CA ASN A 542 39.03 4.97 22.77
C ASN A 542 39.43 4.55 21.35
N ASP A 543 39.23 5.43 20.35
CA ASP A 543 39.60 5.16 18.97
C ASP A 543 38.99 3.86 18.42
N ILE A 544 37.71 3.62 18.72
CA ILE A 544 36.99 2.41 18.32
C ILE A 544 36.70 2.44 16.81
N ARG A 545 36.92 1.29 16.15
CA ARG A 545 36.46 1.04 14.77
C ARG A 545 35.02 0.50 14.82
N VAL A 546 34.15 1.06 14.00
CA VAL A 546 32.72 0.72 14.04
C VAL A 546 32.25 0.19 12.68
N LEU A 547 31.70 -1.02 12.67
CA LEU A 547 30.96 -1.56 11.55
C LEU A 547 29.45 -1.43 11.86
N VAL A 548 28.72 -0.65 11.06
CA VAL A 548 27.27 -0.49 11.21
C VAL A 548 26.54 -1.39 10.22
N MET A 549 25.59 -2.19 10.72
CA MET A 549 24.73 -3.05 9.89
C MET A 549 23.30 -2.53 9.95
N GLU A 550 22.71 -2.15 8.80
CA GLU A 550 21.38 -1.56 8.70
C GLU A 550 20.53 -2.25 7.62
N GLU A 551 19.33 -2.72 7.98
CA GLU A 551 18.33 -3.22 7.01
C GLU A 551 17.46 -2.04 6.49
N ASN A 552 18.11 -0.96 6.16
CA ASN A 552 17.55 0.27 5.58
C ASN A 552 18.64 1.00 4.82
N THR A 553 18.31 2.09 4.14
CA THR A 553 19.30 2.98 3.54
C THR A 553 20.19 3.59 4.61
N VAL A 554 21.41 3.98 4.27
CA VAL A 554 22.37 4.54 5.23
C VAL A 554 21.74 5.68 6.04
N SER A 555 21.68 5.50 7.35
CA SER A 555 21.13 6.46 8.29
C SER A 555 21.94 6.51 9.58
N LEU A 556 21.88 5.45 10.40
CA LEU A 556 22.61 5.36 11.66
C LEU A 556 24.13 5.42 11.44
N GLY A 557 24.64 4.71 10.43
CA GLY A 557 26.07 4.71 10.09
C GLY A 557 26.60 6.08 9.73
N GLY A 558 25.84 6.87 8.97
CA GLY A 558 26.18 8.26 8.64
C GLY A 558 26.21 9.18 9.88
N LYS A 559 25.25 9.01 10.79
CA LYS A 559 25.21 9.76 12.06
C LYS A 559 26.37 9.40 12.97
N ILE A 560 26.69 8.12 13.12
CA ILE A 560 27.85 7.66 13.92
C ILE A 560 29.14 8.21 13.30
N ALA A 561 29.31 8.13 11.98
CA ALA A 561 30.47 8.67 11.29
C ALA A 561 30.68 10.18 11.53
N SER A 562 29.57 10.92 11.61
CA SER A 562 29.61 12.37 11.92
C SER A 562 29.93 12.65 13.39
N ALA A 563 29.58 11.75 14.31
CA ALA A 563 29.78 11.92 15.75
C ALA A 563 31.17 11.51 16.22
N ILE A 564 31.85 10.59 15.49
CA ILE A 564 33.19 10.12 15.80
C ILE A 564 34.15 10.46 14.64
N ASN A 565 35.15 9.61 14.32
CA ASN A 565 36.01 9.80 13.14
C ASN A 565 35.43 9.00 11.95
N PRO A 566 35.06 9.64 10.82
CA PRO A 566 34.49 8.94 9.64
C PRO A 566 35.39 7.83 9.09
N CYS A 567 36.73 8.00 9.18
CA CYS A 567 37.67 6.99 8.69
C CYS A 567 37.60 5.65 9.46
N ARG A 568 36.97 5.65 10.64
CA ARG A 568 36.81 4.46 11.49
C ARG A 568 35.45 3.80 11.37
N VAL A 569 34.60 4.33 10.54
CA VAL A 569 33.24 3.79 10.35
C VAL A 569 33.10 3.17 8.97
N ARG A 570 32.55 1.97 8.94
CA ARG A 570 32.05 1.31 7.72
C ARG A 570 30.61 0.97 7.92
N SER A 571 29.82 1.03 6.85
CA SER A 571 28.39 0.68 6.89
C SER A 571 28.09 -0.37 5.83
N ILE A 572 27.33 -1.39 6.23
CA ILE A 572 26.62 -2.29 5.33
C ILE A 572 25.14 -1.95 5.47
N ALA A 573 24.58 -1.37 4.42
CA ALA A 573 23.22 -0.86 4.39
C ALA A 573 22.61 -1.15 3.02
N LEU A 574 21.29 -0.99 2.92
CA LEU A 574 20.61 -1.14 1.64
C LEU A 574 20.84 0.08 0.75
N PRO A 575 20.91 -0.12 -0.58
CA PRO A 575 21.10 0.99 -1.52
C PRO A 575 19.83 1.87 -1.61
N THR A 576 20.00 3.04 -2.23
CA THR A 576 18.87 3.95 -2.55
C THR A 576 18.14 3.56 -3.84
N GLU A 577 18.64 2.57 -4.58
CA GLU A 577 17.97 2.02 -5.77
C GLU A 577 16.72 1.21 -5.40
N PRO A 578 15.77 1.02 -6.34
CA PRO A 578 14.57 0.21 -6.10
C PRO A 578 14.91 -1.25 -5.78
N ILE A 579 14.48 -1.72 -4.61
CA ILE A 579 14.68 -3.11 -4.17
C ILE A 579 13.51 -3.95 -4.67
N THR A 580 13.75 -4.75 -5.72
CA THR A 580 12.74 -5.56 -6.38
C THR A 580 12.23 -6.71 -5.49
N HIS A 581 11.10 -7.28 -5.89
CA HIS A 581 10.46 -8.40 -5.19
C HIS A 581 11.34 -9.68 -5.21
N ALA A 582 11.50 -10.26 -4.04
CA ALA A 582 12.18 -11.53 -3.77
C ALA A 582 11.86 -11.97 -2.34
N SER A 583 12.37 -13.11 -1.87
CA SER A 583 12.35 -13.39 -0.43
C SER A 583 13.29 -12.45 0.32
N VAL A 584 12.97 -12.14 1.59
CA VAL A 584 13.84 -11.29 2.44
C VAL A 584 15.27 -11.88 2.54
N ALA A 585 15.39 -13.22 2.60
CA ALA A 585 16.69 -13.89 2.64
C ALA A 585 17.51 -13.60 1.38
N ARG A 586 16.90 -13.68 0.19
CA ARG A 586 17.58 -13.36 -1.08
C ARG A 586 17.93 -11.89 -1.19
N GLN A 587 17.06 -11.00 -0.70
CA GLN A 587 17.34 -9.57 -0.68
C GLN A 587 18.55 -9.28 0.24
N ARG A 588 18.62 -9.88 1.43
CA ARG A 588 19.79 -9.76 2.32
C ARG A 588 21.07 -10.28 1.68
N GLU A 589 21.01 -11.42 1.01
CA GLU A 589 22.14 -12.01 0.29
C GLU A 589 22.63 -11.06 -0.82
N LYS A 590 21.73 -10.58 -1.66
CA LYS A 590 22.02 -9.67 -2.77
C LYS A 590 22.72 -8.37 -2.29
N TYR A 591 22.32 -7.85 -1.14
CA TYR A 591 22.84 -6.57 -0.61
C TYR A 591 23.88 -6.73 0.49
N GLY A 592 24.47 -7.92 0.63
CA GLY A 592 25.62 -8.14 1.50
C GLY A 592 25.31 -8.20 3.00
N LEU A 593 24.04 -8.36 3.38
CA LEU A 593 23.64 -8.60 4.78
C LEU A 593 23.72 -10.09 5.13
N THR A 594 24.91 -10.68 4.87
CA THR A 594 25.25 -12.09 5.11
C THR A 594 26.48 -12.21 5.98
N GLU A 595 26.68 -13.37 6.62
CA GLU A 595 27.86 -13.64 7.44
C GLU A 595 29.17 -13.40 6.67
N GLU A 596 29.26 -13.92 5.43
CA GLU A 596 30.45 -13.81 4.59
C GLU A 596 30.80 -12.35 4.28
N SER A 597 29.85 -11.59 3.75
CA SER A 597 30.07 -10.20 3.36
C SER A 597 30.38 -9.31 4.57
N VAL A 598 29.67 -9.52 5.68
CA VAL A 598 29.92 -8.77 6.92
C VAL A 598 31.31 -9.08 7.50
N THR A 599 31.72 -10.36 7.53
CA THR A 599 33.03 -10.77 8.03
C THR A 599 34.15 -10.21 7.15
N ARG A 600 34.01 -10.21 5.83
CA ARG A 600 34.96 -9.58 4.91
C ARG A 600 35.14 -8.09 5.20
N THR A 601 34.02 -7.34 5.28
CA THR A 601 34.10 -5.90 5.60
C THR A 601 34.68 -5.64 6.99
N LEU A 602 34.41 -6.52 7.94
CA LEU A 602 34.99 -6.46 9.28
C LEU A 602 36.51 -6.63 9.25
N ASN A 603 37.03 -7.61 8.52
CA ASN A 603 38.48 -7.85 8.36
C ASN A 603 39.16 -6.67 7.67
N GLU A 604 38.56 -6.12 6.61
CA GLU A 604 39.04 -4.89 5.96
C GLU A 604 39.13 -3.71 6.96
N LEU A 605 38.10 -3.55 7.81
CA LEU A 605 38.07 -2.51 8.84
C LEU A 605 39.17 -2.74 9.92
N MET A 606 39.46 -3.99 10.26
CA MET A 606 40.53 -4.34 11.21
C MET A 606 41.92 -4.21 10.61
N GLY A 607 42.05 -4.17 9.28
CA GLY A 607 43.34 -4.13 8.58
C GLY A 607 43.96 -5.52 8.46
N GLU A 608 43.17 -6.57 8.44
CA GLU A 608 43.55 -7.99 8.32
C GLU A 608 43.32 -8.54 6.89
N ALA A 609 42.98 -7.68 5.92
CA ALA A 609 42.70 -8.05 4.53
C ALA A 609 43.93 -8.14 3.65
#